data_ae67ad6e7c9e9451ea296127aa52a3d2
#
_entry.id   ae67ad6e7c9e9451ea296127aa52a3d2
#
_cell.length_a   1.000
_cell.length_b   1.000
_cell.length_c   1.000
_cell.angle_alpha   90.00
_cell.angle_beta   90.00
_cell.angle_gamma   90.00
#
_symmetry.space_group_name_H-M   'P 1'
#
loop_
_entity.id
_entity.type
_entity.pdbx_description
1 polymer ?
#
loop_
_entity_poly.entity_id
_entity_poly.type
_entity_poly.pdbx_seq_one_letter_code
_entity_poly.pdbx_strand_id
1 'polypeptide(L)'
;VGYTNAGKSTLLNRMTHSKVDAEDKLFATLDPTSRRMRFPEAREVILTDTVGFIRELPKDLVHAFRSTLEEVSEADLLLHVLDGSSPNLETHVAEVCDTIEALGADDTPTITVMNKIDAVDPQLWAALKERYEAMLISAHTGEGLKELLVQVERHLFREQAQATVK
;
A
#
# COMPACT_ATOMS: atom_id res chain seq x y z
N VAL A 1 -1.21 -3.13 0.17
CA VAL A 1 -1.31 -4.08 -0.95
C VAL A 1 -0.49 -3.58 -2.14
N GLY A 2 -0.14 -4.44 -3.08
CA GLY A 2 0.60 -4.06 -4.29
C GLY A 2 1.37 -5.25 -4.86
N TYR A 3 1.80 -5.09 -6.11
CA TYR A 3 2.57 -6.12 -6.80
C TYR A 3 3.88 -6.43 -6.06
N THR A 4 4.45 -7.61 -6.31
CA THR A 4 5.76 -7.96 -5.71
C THR A 4 6.80 -6.91 -6.08
N ASN A 5 7.73 -6.59 -5.18
CA ASN A 5 8.77 -5.58 -5.36
C ASN A 5 8.29 -4.12 -5.56
N ALA A 6 7.03 -3.80 -5.32
CA ALA A 6 6.54 -2.42 -5.35
C ALA A 6 7.10 -1.53 -4.23
N GLY A 7 7.77 -2.12 -3.23
CA GLY A 7 8.37 -1.41 -2.11
C GLY A 7 7.47 -1.29 -0.88
N LYS A 8 6.52 -2.21 -0.69
CA LYS A 8 5.59 -2.23 0.44
C LYS A 8 6.30 -2.30 1.79
N SER A 9 7.21 -3.25 1.96
CA SER A 9 7.98 -3.42 3.21
C SER A 9 8.88 -2.21 3.49
N THR A 10 9.48 -1.62 2.47
CA THR A 10 10.27 -0.40 2.59
C THR A 10 9.39 0.77 3.07
N LEU A 11 8.20 0.90 2.49
CA LEU A 11 7.23 1.92 2.88
C LEU A 11 6.77 1.70 4.33
N LEU A 12 6.42 0.47 4.72
CA LEU A 12 6.05 0.12 6.09
C LEU A 12 7.13 0.55 7.09
N ASN A 13 8.40 0.21 6.79
CA ASN A 13 9.53 0.56 7.64
C ASN A 13 9.70 2.07 7.80
N ARG A 14 9.54 2.82 6.72
CA ARG A 14 9.63 4.28 6.74
C ARG A 14 8.49 4.91 7.54
N MET A 15 7.26 4.46 7.35
CA MET A 15 6.09 4.99 8.06
C MET A 15 6.14 4.70 9.55
N THR A 16 6.71 3.56 9.95
CA THR A 16 6.76 3.12 11.35
C THR A 16 8.11 3.36 12.03
N HIS A 17 9.07 3.96 11.33
CA HIS A 17 10.46 4.13 11.80
C HIS A 17 11.12 2.82 12.26
N SER A 18 10.68 1.69 11.72
CA SER A 18 11.20 0.36 12.02
C SER A 18 12.29 -0.04 11.03
N LYS A 19 13.19 -0.93 11.46
CA LYS A 19 14.14 -1.61 10.57
C LYS A 19 13.64 -3.04 10.39
N VAL A 20 13.04 -3.34 9.27
CA VAL A 20 12.78 -4.72 8.81
C VAL A 20 13.59 -4.90 7.53
N ASP A 21 14.20 -6.05 7.32
CA ASP A 21 14.97 -6.35 6.13
C ASP A 21 14.06 -6.29 4.90
N ALA A 22 14.09 -5.15 4.21
CA ALA A 22 13.44 -4.99 2.92
C ALA A 22 14.42 -5.54 1.86
N GLU A 23 14.27 -6.81 1.54
CA GLU A 23 15.05 -7.42 0.47
C GLU A 23 14.35 -7.31 -0.87
N ASP A 24 15.12 -7.09 -1.94
CA ASP A 24 14.66 -7.13 -3.34
C ASP A 24 14.41 -8.59 -3.77
N LYS A 25 13.58 -9.31 -3.02
CA LYS A 25 13.21 -10.70 -3.31
C LYS A 25 11.74 -10.80 -3.63
N LEU A 26 11.42 -11.71 -4.53
CA LEU A 26 10.04 -12.18 -4.73
C LEU A 26 9.53 -12.73 -3.40
N PHE A 27 8.34 -12.28 -2.94
CA PHE A 27 7.77 -12.69 -1.66
C PHE A 27 8.65 -12.41 -0.43
N ALA A 28 9.21 -11.19 -0.34
CA ALA A 28 9.97 -10.77 0.85
C ALA A 28 9.15 -10.88 2.14
N THR A 29 7.82 -10.71 2.06
CA THR A 29 6.87 -10.92 3.15
C THR A 29 6.07 -12.20 2.87
N LEU A 30 6.29 -13.24 3.68
CA LEU A 30 5.52 -14.49 3.64
C LEU A 30 4.43 -14.53 4.70
N ASP A 31 4.75 -14.00 5.88
CA ASP A 31 3.80 -13.84 6.97
C ASP A 31 3.43 -12.37 7.12
N PRO A 32 2.16 -12.02 7.43
CA PRO A 32 1.76 -10.64 7.61
C PRO A 32 2.57 -10.00 8.74
N THR A 33 3.22 -8.87 8.43
CA THR A 33 3.97 -8.10 9.42
C THR A 33 3.16 -6.89 9.81
N SER A 34 2.57 -6.92 11.00
CA SER A 34 1.79 -5.80 11.54
C SER A 34 2.66 -4.90 12.39
N ARG A 35 2.54 -3.59 12.19
CA ARG A 35 3.25 -2.55 12.93
C ARG A 35 2.28 -1.50 13.44
N ARG A 36 2.47 -1.07 14.67
CA ARG A 36 1.71 0.02 15.26
C ARG A 36 2.34 1.36 14.89
N MET A 37 1.53 2.26 14.38
CA MET A 37 1.90 3.64 14.09
C MET A 37 1.03 4.59 14.89
N ARG A 38 1.63 5.66 15.43
CA ARG A 38 0.94 6.67 16.22
C ARG A 38 0.88 7.99 15.46
N PHE A 39 -0.32 8.54 15.41
CA PHE A 39 -0.58 9.92 14.98
C PHE A 39 -0.63 10.86 16.19
N PRO A 40 -0.59 12.18 15.98
CA PRO A 40 -0.91 13.15 17.01
C PRO A 40 -2.26 12.87 17.66
N GLU A 41 -2.47 13.40 18.87
CA GLU A 41 -3.72 13.23 19.66
C GLU A 41 -3.99 11.77 20.11
N ALA A 42 -2.91 11.00 20.33
CA ALA A 42 -2.95 9.61 20.81
C ALA A 42 -3.75 8.64 19.89
N ARG A 43 -3.90 8.97 18.61
CA ARG A 43 -4.52 8.09 17.61
C ARG A 43 -3.52 7.03 17.16
N GLU A 44 -3.94 5.78 17.17
CA GLU A 44 -3.10 4.65 16.76
C GLU A 44 -3.75 3.89 15.60
N VAL A 45 -2.92 3.41 14.69
CA VAL A 45 -3.31 2.51 13.61
C VAL A 45 -2.37 1.31 13.55
N ILE A 46 -2.87 0.21 13.06
CA ILE A 46 -2.07 -0.97 12.74
C ILE A 46 -1.84 -0.96 11.23
N LEU A 47 -0.58 -0.93 10.83
CA LEU A 47 -0.16 -1.13 9.46
C LEU A 47 0.25 -2.58 9.27
N THR A 48 -0.37 -3.26 8.31
CA THR A 48 -0.04 -4.63 7.98
C THR A 48 0.56 -4.68 6.57
N ASP A 49 1.76 -5.27 6.46
CA ASP A 49 2.36 -5.59 5.17
C ASP A 49 1.80 -6.91 4.67
N THR A 50 1.39 -6.94 3.42
CA THR A 50 0.84 -8.13 2.77
C THR A 50 1.88 -8.80 1.88
N VAL A 51 1.66 -10.06 1.57
CA VAL A 51 2.41 -10.74 0.50
C VAL A 51 2.28 -9.95 -0.79
N GLY A 52 3.38 -9.78 -1.52
CA GLY A 52 3.35 -9.15 -2.85
C GLY A 52 2.55 -9.99 -3.84
N PHE A 53 1.57 -9.37 -4.49
CA PHE A 53 0.84 -10.02 -5.56
C PHE A 53 1.75 -10.24 -6.77
N ILE A 54 1.61 -11.39 -7.40
CA ILE A 54 2.30 -11.74 -8.66
C ILE A 54 1.28 -12.24 -9.67
N ARG A 55 1.69 -12.17 -10.92
CA ARG A 55 0.92 -12.74 -12.03
C ARG A 55 0.65 -14.23 -11.75
N GLU A 56 -0.62 -14.64 -11.91
CA GLU A 56 -1.03 -16.02 -11.74
C GLU A 56 -0.60 -16.62 -10.38
N LEU A 57 -1.09 -16.05 -9.26
CA LEU A 57 -0.98 -16.72 -7.97
C LEU A 57 -1.50 -18.17 -8.15
N PRO A 58 -0.65 -19.19 -8.05
CA PRO A 58 -1.09 -20.58 -8.15
C PRO A 58 -2.21 -20.83 -7.15
N LYS A 59 -3.28 -21.52 -7.56
CA LYS A 59 -4.45 -21.79 -6.70
C LYS A 59 -4.07 -22.43 -5.37
N ASP A 60 -3.01 -23.23 -5.37
CA ASP A 60 -2.47 -23.86 -4.17
C ASP A 60 -1.83 -22.85 -3.21
N LEU A 61 -1.24 -21.75 -3.73
CA LEU A 61 -0.70 -20.66 -2.92
C LEU A 61 -1.81 -19.74 -2.37
N VAL A 62 -2.93 -19.58 -3.05
CA VAL A 62 -4.08 -18.82 -2.52
C VAL A 62 -4.57 -19.43 -1.21
N HIS A 63 -4.59 -20.75 -1.09
CA HIS A 63 -4.92 -21.42 0.16
C HIS A 63 -3.88 -21.21 1.26
N ALA A 64 -2.58 -21.22 0.91
CA ALA A 64 -1.49 -21.00 1.86
C ALA A 64 -1.44 -19.55 2.38
N PHE A 65 -1.88 -18.58 1.57
CA PHE A 65 -1.90 -17.15 1.91
C PHE A 65 -3.26 -16.65 2.38
N ARG A 66 -4.22 -17.54 2.61
CA ARG A 66 -5.59 -17.18 2.96
C ARG A 66 -5.68 -16.24 4.16
N SER A 67 -4.93 -16.51 5.22
CA SER A 67 -4.91 -15.66 6.41
C SER A 67 -4.35 -14.25 6.13
N THR A 68 -3.35 -14.14 5.26
CA THR A 68 -2.77 -12.86 4.84
C THR A 68 -3.73 -12.08 3.95
N LEU A 69 -4.54 -12.78 3.17
CA LEU A 69 -5.52 -12.19 2.27
C LEU A 69 -6.81 -11.80 3.01
N GLU A 70 -7.18 -12.50 4.08
CA GLU A 70 -8.30 -12.14 4.96
C GLU A 70 -8.09 -10.76 5.59
N GLU A 71 -6.85 -10.38 5.93
CA GLU A 71 -6.51 -9.05 6.45
C GLU A 71 -6.79 -7.92 5.44
N VAL A 72 -6.80 -8.21 4.14
CA VAL A 72 -7.11 -7.21 3.11
C VAL A 72 -8.60 -6.87 3.14
N SER A 73 -9.46 -7.86 3.31
CA SER A 73 -10.93 -7.67 3.37
C SER A 73 -11.39 -7.06 4.69
N GLU A 74 -10.60 -7.15 5.75
CA GLU A 74 -10.91 -6.59 7.07
C GLU A 74 -10.30 -5.19 7.29
N ALA A 75 -9.54 -4.67 6.32
CA ALA A 75 -8.88 -3.38 6.44
C ALA A 75 -9.87 -2.21 6.35
N ASP A 76 -9.67 -1.18 7.19
CA ASP A 76 -10.42 0.08 7.11
C ASP A 76 -9.94 0.97 5.95
N LEU A 77 -8.69 0.77 5.50
CA LEU A 77 -8.05 1.52 4.42
C LEU A 77 -6.97 0.67 3.75
N LEU A 78 -6.98 0.63 2.43
CA LEU A 78 -5.91 0.03 1.64
C LEU A 78 -4.94 1.10 1.12
N LEU A 79 -3.66 0.84 1.22
CA LEU A 79 -2.63 1.57 0.47
C LEU A 79 -2.21 0.70 -0.71
N HIS A 80 -2.65 1.04 -1.91
CA HIS A 80 -2.26 0.35 -3.15
C HIS A 80 -0.94 0.91 -3.65
N VAL A 81 0.15 0.20 -3.40
CA VAL A 81 1.52 0.64 -3.71
C VAL A 81 1.91 0.19 -5.11
N LEU A 82 2.19 1.14 -5.98
CA LEU A 82 2.61 0.97 -7.37
C LEU A 82 4.10 1.25 -7.50
N ASP A 83 4.78 0.50 -8.36
CA ASP A 83 6.17 0.78 -8.77
C ASP A 83 6.17 1.71 -9.98
N GLY A 84 6.41 3.00 -9.78
CA GLY A 84 6.45 4.00 -10.86
C GLY A 84 7.56 3.77 -11.89
N SER A 85 8.59 3.01 -11.55
CA SER A 85 9.70 2.67 -12.44
C SER A 85 9.46 1.41 -13.28
N SER A 86 8.36 0.69 -13.02
CA SER A 86 8.08 -0.57 -13.70
C SER A 86 7.62 -0.35 -15.14
N PRO A 87 8.24 -1.03 -16.13
CA PRO A 87 7.78 -0.99 -17.50
C PRO A 87 6.43 -1.69 -17.70
N ASN A 88 6.00 -2.52 -16.75
CA ASN A 88 4.74 -3.28 -16.77
C ASN A 88 3.71 -2.72 -15.79
N LEU A 89 3.78 -1.43 -15.45
CA LEU A 89 2.95 -0.80 -14.43
C LEU A 89 1.46 -1.06 -14.63
N GLU A 90 0.93 -0.91 -15.85
CA GLU A 90 -0.49 -1.14 -16.15
C GLU A 90 -0.94 -2.56 -15.84
N THR A 91 -0.14 -3.55 -16.26
CA THR A 91 -0.42 -4.96 -15.99
C THR A 91 -0.42 -5.24 -14.50
N HIS A 92 0.56 -4.72 -13.77
CA HIS A 92 0.65 -4.90 -12.32
C HIS A 92 -0.53 -4.26 -11.58
N VAL A 93 -0.99 -3.09 -12.02
CA VAL A 93 -2.18 -2.44 -11.46
C VAL A 93 -3.41 -3.30 -11.67
N ALA A 94 -3.65 -3.77 -12.90
CA ALA A 94 -4.79 -4.60 -13.23
C ALA A 94 -4.82 -5.90 -12.39
N GLU A 95 -3.69 -6.61 -12.29
CA GLU A 95 -3.59 -7.86 -11.54
C GLU A 95 -3.85 -7.68 -10.04
N VAL A 96 -3.42 -6.54 -9.46
CA VAL A 96 -3.71 -6.22 -8.05
C VAL A 96 -5.19 -5.88 -7.87
N CYS A 97 -5.78 -5.09 -8.77
CA CYS A 97 -7.22 -4.77 -8.71
C CYS A 97 -8.08 -6.02 -8.82
N ASP A 98 -7.79 -6.90 -9.78
CA ASP A 98 -8.50 -8.19 -9.95
C ASP A 98 -8.41 -9.05 -8.68
N THR A 99 -7.27 -9.01 -8.00
CA THR A 99 -7.09 -9.75 -6.74
C THR A 99 -7.89 -9.13 -5.60
N ILE A 100 -7.92 -7.80 -5.47
CA ILE A 100 -8.71 -7.08 -4.45
C ILE A 100 -10.20 -7.39 -4.65
N GLU A 101 -10.68 -7.36 -5.89
CA GLU A 101 -12.06 -7.72 -6.24
C GLU A 101 -12.37 -9.18 -5.89
N ALA A 102 -11.48 -10.11 -6.25
CA ALA A 102 -11.64 -11.54 -5.94
C ALA A 102 -11.66 -11.83 -4.42
N LEU A 103 -11.10 -10.93 -3.60
CA LEU A 103 -11.13 -11.00 -2.14
C LEU A 103 -12.37 -10.33 -1.54
N GLY A 104 -13.22 -9.70 -2.35
CA GLY A 104 -14.38 -8.94 -1.88
C GLY A 104 -14.00 -7.67 -1.12
N ALA A 105 -12.86 -7.06 -1.44
CA ALA A 105 -12.34 -5.85 -0.80
C ALA A 105 -12.40 -4.62 -1.73
N ASP A 106 -13.14 -4.70 -2.82
CA ASP A 106 -13.34 -3.64 -3.82
C ASP A 106 -14.07 -2.40 -3.24
N ASP A 107 -14.93 -2.59 -2.24
CA ASP A 107 -15.58 -1.52 -1.51
C ASP A 107 -14.70 -0.86 -0.44
N THR A 108 -13.53 -1.42 -0.13
CA THR A 108 -12.62 -0.86 0.88
C THR A 108 -11.98 0.43 0.36
N PRO A 109 -12.06 1.54 1.12
CA PRO A 109 -11.39 2.77 0.75
C PRO A 109 -9.92 2.54 0.41
N THR A 110 -9.47 3.06 -0.73
CA THR A 110 -8.11 2.81 -1.21
C THR A 110 -7.41 4.12 -1.57
N ILE A 111 -6.19 4.31 -1.08
CA ILE A 111 -5.27 5.36 -1.52
C ILE A 111 -4.23 4.73 -2.44
N THR A 112 -4.18 5.21 -3.69
CA THR A 112 -3.15 4.79 -4.63
C THR A 112 -1.86 5.56 -4.37
N VAL A 113 -0.76 4.83 -4.25
CA VAL A 113 0.56 5.35 -3.91
C VAL A 113 1.56 4.96 -4.99
N MET A 114 2.04 5.92 -5.78
CA MET A 114 3.09 5.72 -6.78
C MET A 114 4.46 5.85 -6.09
N ASN A 115 5.08 4.72 -5.84
CA ASN A 115 6.39 4.64 -5.18
C ASN A 115 7.54 4.63 -6.21
N LYS A 116 8.75 4.80 -5.72
CA LYS A 116 10.01 4.82 -6.47
C LYS A 116 10.10 5.99 -7.47
N ILE A 117 9.48 7.13 -7.15
CA ILE A 117 9.56 8.33 -8.02
C ILE A 117 10.99 8.86 -8.18
N ASP A 118 11.89 8.55 -7.25
CA ASP A 118 13.32 8.81 -7.35
C ASP A 118 13.99 8.12 -8.55
N ALA A 119 13.38 7.05 -9.07
CA ALA A 119 13.82 6.33 -10.27
C ALA A 119 13.03 6.69 -11.53
N VAL A 120 12.11 7.65 -11.46
CA VAL A 120 11.25 8.09 -12.57
C VAL A 120 11.64 9.50 -13.02
N ASP A 121 11.66 9.73 -14.34
CA ASP A 121 11.86 11.07 -14.88
C ASP A 121 10.80 12.05 -14.33
N PRO A 122 11.22 13.16 -13.68
CA PRO A 122 10.28 14.15 -13.15
C PRO A 122 9.27 14.71 -14.16
N GLN A 123 9.59 14.70 -15.44
CA GLN A 123 8.67 15.13 -16.51
C GLN A 123 7.43 14.22 -16.61
N LEU A 124 7.52 12.97 -16.15
CA LEU A 124 6.41 12.01 -16.16
C LEU A 124 5.54 12.06 -14.92
N TRP A 125 5.97 12.73 -13.86
CA TRP A 125 5.27 12.71 -12.56
C TRP A 125 3.84 13.22 -12.64
N ALA A 126 3.62 14.32 -13.34
CA ALA A 126 2.29 14.91 -13.49
C ALA A 126 1.33 13.94 -14.21
N ALA A 127 1.80 13.31 -15.29
CA ALA A 127 1.00 12.34 -16.05
C ALA A 127 0.70 11.08 -15.25
N LEU A 128 1.67 10.55 -14.49
CA LEU A 128 1.46 9.39 -13.62
C LEU A 128 0.49 9.70 -12.49
N LYS A 129 0.64 10.87 -11.86
CA LYS A 129 -0.25 11.33 -10.80
C LYS A 129 -1.70 11.43 -11.28
N GLU A 130 -1.92 12.05 -12.43
CA GLU A 130 -3.25 12.23 -12.99
C GLU A 130 -3.85 10.90 -13.46
N ARG A 131 -3.09 10.10 -14.20
CA ARG A 131 -3.57 8.83 -14.77
C ARG A 131 -4.01 7.81 -13.71
N TYR A 132 -3.29 7.72 -12.59
CA TYR A 132 -3.56 6.74 -11.55
C TYR A 132 -4.20 7.36 -10.30
N GLU A 133 -4.53 8.66 -10.33
CA GLU A 133 -4.99 9.41 -9.15
C GLU A 133 -4.11 9.16 -7.91
N ALA A 134 -2.79 9.02 -8.15
CA ALA A 134 -1.86 8.51 -7.17
C ALA A 134 -1.14 9.63 -6.42
N MET A 135 -0.80 9.35 -5.17
CA MET A 135 0.17 10.11 -4.41
C MET A 135 1.57 9.68 -4.79
N LEU A 136 2.42 10.63 -5.18
CA LEU A 136 3.80 10.35 -5.58
C LEU A 136 4.69 10.31 -4.34
N ILE A 137 5.43 9.22 -4.18
CA ILE A 137 6.36 9.05 -3.06
C ILE A 137 7.65 8.36 -3.48
N SER A 138 8.66 8.51 -2.67
CA SER A 138 9.81 7.60 -2.62
C SER A 138 9.98 7.05 -1.20
N ALA A 139 9.69 5.78 -1.01
CA ALA A 139 9.97 5.12 0.26
C ALA A 139 11.48 5.06 0.57
N HIS A 140 12.32 5.16 -0.45
CA HIS A 140 13.77 5.17 -0.32
C HIS A 140 14.29 6.53 0.20
N THR A 141 13.87 7.66 -0.41
CA THR A 141 14.32 9.00 -0.02
C THR A 141 13.48 9.62 1.10
N GLY A 142 12.23 9.24 1.21
CA GLY A 142 11.24 9.81 2.14
C GLY A 142 10.39 10.92 1.52
N GLU A 143 10.58 11.22 0.23
CA GLU A 143 9.78 12.22 -0.48
C GLU A 143 8.29 11.83 -0.53
N GLY A 144 7.40 12.80 -0.32
CA GLY A 144 5.94 12.61 -0.35
C GLY A 144 5.34 11.87 0.85
N LEU A 145 6.14 11.36 1.78
CA LEU A 145 5.63 10.57 2.91
C LEU A 145 4.81 11.39 3.91
N LYS A 146 5.15 12.65 4.12
CA LYS A 146 4.38 13.53 5.03
C LYS A 146 2.96 13.75 4.50
N GLU A 147 2.84 14.01 3.23
CA GLU A 147 1.58 14.21 2.53
C GLU A 147 0.75 12.93 2.57
N LEU A 148 1.37 11.76 2.37
CA LEU A 148 0.72 10.47 2.49
C LEU A 148 0.17 10.25 3.91
N LEU A 149 0.97 10.50 4.95
CA LEU A 149 0.53 10.35 6.34
C LEU A 149 -0.65 11.26 6.67
N VAL A 150 -0.65 12.50 6.20
CA VAL A 150 -1.78 13.43 6.37
C VAL A 150 -3.04 12.90 5.68
N GLN A 151 -2.93 12.29 4.50
CA GLN A 151 -4.07 11.71 3.80
C GLN A 151 -4.60 10.46 4.50
N VAL A 152 -3.72 9.59 4.99
CA VAL A 152 -4.09 8.40 5.78
C VAL A 152 -4.83 8.82 7.05
N GLU A 153 -4.29 9.76 7.82
CA GLU A 153 -4.91 10.28 9.04
C GLU A 153 -6.29 10.87 8.74
N ARG A 154 -6.39 11.69 7.69
CA ARG A 154 -7.64 12.32 7.25
C ARG A 154 -8.69 11.27 6.88
N HIS A 155 -8.30 10.20 6.21
CA HIS A 155 -9.23 9.16 5.78
C HIS A 155 -9.77 8.35 6.96
N LEU A 156 -8.86 7.93 7.86
CA LEU A 156 -9.21 7.07 8.98
C LEU A 156 -9.95 7.80 10.12
N PHE A 157 -9.72 9.11 10.30
CA PHE A 157 -10.23 9.83 11.49
C PHE A 157 -11.20 10.98 11.20
N ARG A 158 -11.46 11.33 9.92
CA ARG A 158 -12.45 12.37 9.60
C ARG A 158 -13.90 11.95 9.86
N GLU A 159 -14.25 10.70 9.68
CA GLU A 159 -15.60 10.22 9.92
C GLU A 159 -15.97 10.23 11.41
N GLN A 160 -14.98 10.06 12.29
CA GLN A 160 -15.22 10.13 13.75
C GLN A 160 -15.60 11.53 14.23
N ALA A 161 -15.10 12.58 13.58
CA ALA A 161 -15.45 13.96 13.92
C ALA A 161 -16.89 14.33 13.51
N GLN A 162 -17.48 13.67 12.51
CA GLN A 162 -18.87 13.88 12.09
C GLN A 162 -19.88 13.07 12.92
N ALA A 163 -19.46 11.94 13.50
CA ALA A 163 -20.33 11.11 14.34
C ALA A 163 -20.51 11.68 15.76
N THR A 164 -19.65 12.61 16.20
CA THR A 164 -19.71 13.21 17.56
C THR A 164 -20.57 14.49 17.62
N VAL A 165 -21.13 14.93 16.49
CA VAL A 165 -21.98 16.15 16.37
C VAL A 165 -23.45 15.77 16.11
N LYS A 166 -23.96 14.71 16.75
CA LYS A 166 -25.40 14.42 16.80
C LYS A 166 -25.87 14.32 18.24
#